data_be4a96283f40e75a3c3fc5c780ebf12c
#
_entry.id   be4a96283f40e75a3c3fc5c780ebf12c
#
_cell.length_a   1.000
_cell.length_b   1.000
_cell.length_c   1.000
_cell.angle_alpha   90.00
_cell.angle_beta   90.00
_cell.angle_gamma   90.00
#
_symmetry.space_group_name_H-M   'P 1'
#
loop_
_entity.id
_entity.type
_entity.pdbx_description
1 polymer ?
#
loop_
_entity_poly.entity_id
_entity_poly.type
_entity_poly.pdbx_seq_one_letter_code
_entity_poly.pdbx_strand_id
1 'polypeptide(L)'
;MRRWLLLMFMFLSVAAVAQPDRVYKSLKDVSDPEEVYILRLRGKRLKRIPPQVYGMTNLRELDLQGNRIASLSDSIVLLANLERLVLSRNPIDSLPPVMAGMEQLRELVLWSTRVTSLPKEFAVLDGTLELLDLRSCRLLLDEQEAIEALLPSVKKLWDYACNCPD
;
A
#
# COMPACT_ATOMS: atom_id res chain seq x y z
N MET A 1 -12.86 55.51 -38.27
CA MET A 1 -13.12 54.05 -38.30
C MET A 1 -12.07 53.35 -37.46
N ARG A 2 -12.39 53.09 -36.22
CA ARG A 2 -11.47 52.43 -35.24
C ARG A 2 -11.73 50.93 -35.24
N ARG A 3 -10.73 50.15 -35.75
CA ARG A 3 -10.75 48.67 -35.72
C ARG A 3 -10.35 48.26 -34.31
N TRP A 4 -11.26 47.66 -33.58
CA TRP A 4 -11.05 46.97 -32.31
C TRP A 4 -10.49 45.60 -32.59
N LEU A 5 -9.21 45.39 -32.33
CA LEU A 5 -8.60 44.05 -32.27
C LEU A 5 -8.90 43.47 -30.90
N LEU A 6 -9.90 42.58 -30.88
CA LEU A 6 -10.14 41.66 -29.75
C LEU A 6 -9.01 40.64 -29.71
N LEU A 7 -8.05 40.87 -28.81
CA LEU A 7 -7.06 39.85 -28.39
C LEU A 7 -7.83 38.83 -27.53
N MET A 8 -8.25 37.76 -28.16
CA MET A 8 -8.78 36.58 -27.52
C MET A 8 -7.59 35.85 -26.88
N PHE A 9 -7.33 36.12 -25.58
CA PHE A 9 -6.44 35.30 -24.78
C PHE A 9 -7.08 33.92 -24.65
N MET A 10 -6.70 33.00 -25.52
CA MET A 10 -6.88 31.59 -25.31
C MET A 10 -6.04 31.21 -24.08
N PHE A 11 -6.66 31.15 -22.92
CA PHE A 11 -6.15 30.35 -21.82
C PHE A 11 -6.17 28.88 -22.29
N LEU A 12 -5.05 28.44 -22.88
CA LEU A 12 -4.76 27.02 -22.91
C LEU A 12 -4.56 26.60 -21.43
N SER A 13 -5.60 26.11 -20.81
CA SER A 13 -5.44 25.26 -19.65
C SER A 13 -4.66 24.05 -20.14
N VAL A 14 -3.36 24.04 -19.88
CA VAL A 14 -2.58 22.80 -19.97
C VAL A 14 -3.19 21.91 -18.90
N ALA A 15 -4.17 21.08 -19.30
CA ALA A 15 -4.61 19.99 -18.45
C ALA A 15 -3.34 19.23 -18.12
N ALA A 16 -2.96 19.22 -16.85
CA ALA A 16 -1.84 18.43 -16.38
C ALA A 16 -2.16 16.99 -16.77
N VAL A 17 -1.40 16.46 -17.73
CA VAL A 17 -1.55 15.06 -18.14
C VAL A 17 -1.11 14.25 -16.95
N ALA A 18 -2.04 13.52 -16.35
CA ALA A 18 -1.73 12.61 -15.26
C ALA A 18 -0.57 11.71 -15.70
N GLN A 19 0.50 11.69 -14.91
CA GLN A 19 1.69 10.88 -15.19
C GLN A 19 1.66 9.65 -14.28
N PRO A 20 1.04 8.54 -14.70
CA PRO A 20 0.82 7.37 -13.86
C PRO A 20 2.13 6.73 -13.36
N ASP A 21 3.26 6.98 -14.07
CA ASP A 21 4.57 6.44 -13.70
C ASP A 21 5.39 7.38 -12.80
N ARG A 22 4.88 8.58 -12.49
CA ARG A 22 5.58 9.52 -11.61
C ARG A 22 5.61 9.00 -10.18
N VAL A 23 6.84 8.87 -9.65
CA VAL A 23 7.07 8.44 -8.27
C VAL A 23 7.24 9.65 -7.36
N TYR A 24 6.32 9.82 -6.41
CA TYR A 24 6.45 10.82 -5.36
C TYR A 24 7.21 10.23 -4.17
N LYS A 25 8.20 10.96 -3.66
CA LYS A 25 9.04 10.54 -2.51
C LYS A 25 8.83 11.40 -1.27
N SER A 26 8.01 12.43 -1.40
CA SER A 26 7.65 13.35 -0.32
C SER A 26 6.23 13.86 -0.54
N LEU A 27 5.47 14.04 0.55
CA LEU A 27 4.15 14.68 0.50
C LEU A 27 4.22 16.16 0.15
N LYS A 28 5.40 16.79 0.30
CA LYS A 28 5.62 18.19 -0.09
C LYS A 28 5.61 18.40 -1.60
N ASP A 29 5.89 17.33 -2.36
CA ASP A 29 5.97 17.36 -3.83
C ASP A 29 4.60 17.12 -4.48
N VAL A 30 3.57 16.83 -3.65
CA VAL A 30 2.21 16.55 -4.09
C VAL A 30 1.42 17.85 -4.11
N SER A 31 1.07 18.30 -5.30
CA SER A 31 0.19 19.46 -5.52
C SER A 31 -1.27 19.06 -5.60
N ASP A 32 -1.54 17.92 -6.25
CA ASP A 32 -2.87 17.34 -6.39
C ASP A 32 -2.84 15.87 -5.94
N PRO A 33 -3.59 15.49 -4.90
CA PRO A 33 -3.68 14.11 -4.45
C PRO A 33 -4.22 13.13 -5.51
N GLU A 34 -5.09 13.59 -6.41
CA GLU A 34 -5.68 12.74 -7.45
C GLU A 34 -4.70 12.37 -8.57
N GLU A 35 -3.58 13.12 -8.70
CA GLU A 35 -2.52 12.81 -9.66
C GLU A 35 -1.48 11.83 -9.13
N VAL A 36 -1.62 11.35 -7.88
CA VAL A 36 -0.64 10.45 -7.25
C VAL A 36 -1.02 8.99 -7.47
N TYR A 37 -0.23 8.29 -8.29
CA TYR A 37 -0.36 6.86 -8.53
C TYR A 37 0.68 6.03 -7.77
N ILE A 38 1.88 6.58 -7.56
CA ILE A 38 2.98 5.91 -6.87
C ILE A 38 3.55 6.83 -5.80
N LEU A 39 3.46 6.41 -4.52
CA LEU A 39 3.99 7.13 -3.38
C LEU A 39 4.99 6.27 -2.59
N ARG A 40 6.24 6.72 -2.47
CA ARG A 40 7.30 6.02 -1.73
C ARG A 40 7.82 6.86 -0.57
N LEU A 41 7.37 6.58 0.64
CA LEU A 41 7.76 7.28 1.88
C LEU A 41 8.69 6.42 2.74
N ARG A 42 9.71 5.82 2.11
CA ARG A 42 10.69 4.94 2.79
C ARG A 42 11.53 5.70 3.81
N GLY A 43 11.76 5.09 4.98
CA GLY A 43 12.71 5.60 5.98
C GLY A 43 12.38 6.97 6.59
N LYS A 44 11.15 7.41 6.53
CA LYS A 44 10.71 8.74 7.02
C LYS A 44 10.45 8.77 8.53
N ARG A 45 10.71 7.67 9.25
CA ARG A 45 10.44 7.52 10.69
C ARG A 45 8.96 7.73 11.06
N LEU A 46 8.06 7.48 10.14
CA LEU A 46 6.61 7.63 10.34
C LEU A 46 6.13 6.62 11.39
N LYS A 47 5.34 7.09 12.36
CA LYS A 47 4.65 6.25 13.35
C LYS A 47 3.27 5.79 12.88
N ARG A 48 2.72 6.45 11.87
CA ARG A 48 1.42 6.17 11.23
C ARG A 48 1.44 6.68 9.79
N ILE A 49 0.52 6.21 8.98
CA ILE A 49 0.32 6.76 7.64
C ILE A 49 -0.22 8.19 7.79
N PRO A 50 0.39 9.19 7.13
CA PRO A 50 -0.12 10.55 7.17
C PRO A 50 -1.54 10.64 6.60
N PRO A 51 -2.48 11.34 7.27
CA PRO A 51 -3.88 11.39 6.84
C PRO A 51 -4.09 11.84 5.39
N GLN A 52 -3.21 12.69 4.88
CA GLN A 52 -3.26 13.20 3.50
C GLN A 52 -3.16 12.09 2.46
N VAL A 53 -2.53 10.94 2.81
CA VAL A 53 -2.39 9.80 1.90
C VAL A 53 -3.74 9.18 1.57
N TYR A 54 -4.67 9.17 2.53
CA TYR A 54 -5.99 8.56 2.32
C TYR A 54 -6.89 9.33 1.34
N GLY A 55 -6.52 10.56 0.97
CA GLY A 55 -7.17 11.34 -0.09
C GLY A 55 -6.63 11.05 -1.50
N MET A 56 -5.60 10.20 -1.63
CA MET A 56 -4.99 9.84 -2.92
C MET A 56 -5.75 8.67 -3.55
N THR A 57 -6.94 8.94 -4.05
CA THR A 57 -7.88 7.90 -4.52
C THR A 57 -7.37 7.10 -5.72
N ASN A 58 -6.44 7.66 -6.51
CA ASN A 58 -5.84 6.99 -7.66
C ASN A 58 -4.54 6.24 -7.32
N LEU A 59 -4.17 6.18 -6.02
CA LEU A 59 -2.92 5.55 -5.59
C LEU A 59 -2.95 4.04 -5.84
N ARG A 60 -1.97 3.55 -6.62
CA ARG A 60 -1.78 2.13 -6.94
C ARG A 60 -0.63 1.50 -6.17
N GLU A 61 0.44 2.24 -5.91
CA GLU A 61 1.58 1.76 -5.12
C GLU A 61 1.83 2.68 -3.93
N LEU A 62 1.85 2.10 -2.72
CA LEU A 62 2.25 2.76 -1.48
C LEU A 62 3.42 2.02 -0.85
N ASP A 63 4.57 2.67 -0.78
CA ASP A 63 5.76 2.11 -0.15
C ASP A 63 6.14 2.89 1.12
N LEU A 64 5.96 2.21 2.24
CA LEU A 64 6.22 2.70 3.60
C LEU A 64 7.38 1.98 4.27
N GLN A 65 8.23 1.30 3.50
CA GLN A 65 9.34 0.50 4.03
C GLN A 65 10.22 1.27 5.01
N GLY A 66 10.63 0.61 6.11
CA GLY A 66 11.64 1.14 7.03
C GLY A 66 11.14 2.32 7.85
N ASN A 67 9.87 2.33 8.21
CA ASN A 67 9.28 3.32 9.10
C ASN A 67 9.13 2.77 10.54
N ARG A 68 8.32 3.43 11.35
CA ARG A 68 8.03 3.07 12.75
C ARG A 68 6.53 2.85 12.95
N ILE A 69 5.85 2.37 11.93
CA ILE A 69 4.40 2.13 11.94
C ILE A 69 4.17 0.84 12.73
N ALA A 70 3.42 0.94 13.83
CA ALA A 70 3.07 -0.20 14.66
C ALA A 70 1.67 -0.76 14.35
N SER A 71 0.77 0.08 13.84
CA SER A 71 -0.58 -0.32 13.45
C SER A 71 -1.06 0.47 12.25
N LEU A 72 -2.01 -0.10 11.51
CA LEU A 72 -2.70 0.58 10.43
C LEU A 72 -4.08 1.06 10.90
N SER A 73 -4.50 2.22 10.39
CA SER A 73 -5.87 2.70 10.58
C SER A 73 -6.80 2.00 9.60
N ASP A 74 -8.05 1.81 9.98
CA ASP A 74 -9.12 1.32 9.10
C ASP A 74 -9.30 2.20 7.85
N SER A 75 -8.87 3.47 7.93
CA SER A 75 -8.86 4.37 6.77
C SER A 75 -8.02 3.86 5.59
N ILE A 76 -7.21 2.81 5.77
CA ILE A 76 -6.44 2.20 4.67
C ILE A 76 -7.34 1.72 3.52
N VAL A 77 -8.58 1.31 3.83
CA VAL A 77 -9.56 0.84 2.83
C VAL A 77 -10.00 1.95 1.87
N LEU A 78 -9.79 3.24 2.22
CA LEU A 78 -10.08 4.37 1.33
C LEU A 78 -9.16 4.40 0.10
N LEU A 79 -8.04 3.68 0.14
CA LEU A 79 -7.15 3.49 -1.00
C LEU A 79 -7.67 2.35 -1.89
N ALA A 80 -8.88 2.52 -2.43
CA ALA A 80 -9.62 1.47 -3.14
C ALA A 80 -8.91 0.97 -4.41
N ASN A 81 -8.06 1.79 -5.03
CA ASN A 81 -7.31 1.43 -6.23
C ASN A 81 -5.89 0.91 -5.93
N LEU A 82 -5.57 0.66 -4.64
CA LEU A 82 -4.23 0.23 -4.26
C LEU A 82 -3.97 -1.21 -4.71
N GLU A 83 -2.97 -1.39 -5.56
CA GLU A 83 -2.54 -2.67 -6.11
C GLU A 83 -1.36 -3.25 -5.34
N ARG A 84 -0.47 -2.39 -4.85
CA ARG A 84 0.75 -2.80 -4.13
C ARG A 84 0.95 -2.00 -2.85
N LEU A 85 1.04 -2.71 -1.72
CA LEU A 85 1.31 -2.15 -0.39
C LEU A 85 2.60 -2.74 0.19
N VAL A 86 3.60 -1.88 0.43
CA VAL A 86 4.87 -2.28 1.04
C VAL A 86 4.99 -1.69 2.44
N LEU A 87 4.98 -2.58 3.43
CA LEU A 87 5.04 -2.25 4.86
C LEU A 87 6.30 -2.81 5.55
N SER A 88 7.21 -3.37 4.78
CA SER A 88 8.42 -4.04 5.26
C SER A 88 9.22 -3.21 6.25
N ARG A 89 9.88 -3.87 7.21
CA ARG A 89 10.70 -3.20 8.24
C ARG A 89 9.92 -2.15 9.03
N ASN A 90 8.71 -2.47 9.41
CA ASN A 90 7.89 -1.73 10.37
C ASN A 90 7.52 -2.64 11.54
N PRO A 91 7.33 -2.13 12.75
CA PRO A 91 6.96 -2.95 13.91
C PRO A 91 5.45 -3.29 13.94
N ILE A 92 4.84 -3.53 12.78
CA ILE A 92 3.42 -3.91 12.63
C ILE A 92 3.27 -5.35 13.13
N ASP A 93 2.32 -5.59 14.03
CA ASP A 93 2.00 -6.90 14.61
C ASP A 93 0.67 -7.48 14.10
N SER A 94 -0.22 -6.61 13.59
CA SER A 94 -1.54 -7.00 13.12
C SER A 94 -2.01 -6.13 11.94
N LEU A 95 -2.90 -6.69 11.14
CA LEU A 95 -3.54 -5.98 10.03
C LEU A 95 -5.03 -5.79 10.32
N PRO A 96 -5.62 -4.63 9.96
CA PRO A 96 -7.04 -4.42 10.20
C PRO A 96 -7.90 -5.27 9.27
N PRO A 97 -8.97 -5.92 9.78
CA PRO A 97 -9.85 -6.79 8.99
C PRO A 97 -10.49 -6.09 7.78
N VAL A 98 -10.69 -4.78 7.86
CA VAL A 98 -11.26 -3.96 6.76
C VAL A 98 -10.42 -3.99 5.48
N MET A 99 -9.13 -4.37 5.56
CA MET A 99 -8.29 -4.54 4.37
C MET A 99 -8.81 -5.64 3.43
N ALA A 100 -9.65 -6.54 3.90
CA ALA A 100 -10.37 -7.50 3.06
C ALA A 100 -11.22 -6.83 1.95
N GLY A 101 -11.62 -5.57 2.14
CA GLY A 101 -12.32 -4.76 1.14
C GLY A 101 -11.42 -4.10 0.08
N MET A 102 -10.12 -4.34 0.12
CA MET A 102 -9.17 -3.77 -0.85
C MET A 102 -9.10 -4.67 -2.11
N GLU A 103 -10.15 -4.66 -2.90
CA GLU A 103 -10.36 -5.59 -4.02
C GLU A 103 -9.31 -5.50 -5.13
N GLN A 104 -8.56 -4.39 -5.21
CA GLN A 104 -7.49 -4.22 -6.20
C GLN A 104 -6.11 -4.64 -5.68
N LEU A 105 -6.00 -5.02 -4.39
CA LEU A 105 -4.70 -5.37 -3.80
C LEU A 105 -4.16 -6.68 -4.38
N ARG A 106 -3.01 -6.59 -5.07
CA ARG A 106 -2.29 -7.70 -5.71
C ARG A 106 -1.06 -8.13 -4.93
N GLU A 107 -0.37 -7.17 -4.34
CA GLU A 107 0.88 -7.44 -3.62
C GLU A 107 0.85 -6.82 -2.23
N LEU A 108 1.03 -7.64 -1.22
CA LEU A 108 1.19 -7.24 0.17
C LEU A 108 2.56 -7.68 0.69
N VAL A 109 3.45 -6.71 0.96
CA VAL A 109 4.83 -6.97 1.34
C VAL A 109 5.05 -6.58 2.80
N LEU A 110 5.19 -7.60 3.66
CA LEU A 110 5.31 -7.51 5.12
C LEU A 110 6.68 -7.96 5.63
N TRP A 111 7.66 -8.11 4.75
CA TRP A 111 8.99 -8.57 5.10
C TRP A 111 9.57 -7.86 6.34
N SER A 112 10.05 -8.64 7.32
CA SER A 112 10.62 -8.10 8.56
C SER A 112 9.64 -7.19 9.34
N THR A 113 8.38 -7.62 9.44
CA THR A 113 7.37 -7.11 10.39
C THR A 113 7.22 -8.08 11.57
N ARG A 114 6.21 -7.84 12.41
CA ARG A 114 5.86 -8.72 13.55
C ARG A 114 4.54 -9.44 13.34
N VAL A 115 4.01 -9.42 12.12
CA VAL A 115 2.76 -10.10 11.78
C VAL A 115 2.99 -11.61 11.83
N THR A 116 2.19 -12.30 12.64
CA THR A 116 2.21 -13.76 12.78
C THR A 116 0.87 -14.40 12.39
N SER A 117 -0.16 -13.60 12.17
CA SER A 117 -1.47 -14.08 11.73
C SER A 117 -2.15 -13.07 10.82
N LEU A 118 -3.11 -13.55 10.03
CA LEU A 118 -3.95 -12.70 9.20
C LEU A 118 -5.40 -12.74 9.73
N PRO A 119 -6.16 -11.63 9.59
CA PRO A 119 -7.59 -11.65 9.86
C PRO A 119 -8.30 -12.70 8.99
N LYS A 120 -9.26 -13.43 9.55
CA LYS A 120 -10.05 -14.45 8.80
C LYS A 120 -10.78 -13.85 7.59
N GLU A 121 -11.11 -12.57 7.65
CA GLU A 121 -11.75 -11.81 6.58
C GLU A 121 -10.88 -11.78 5.30
N PHE A 122 -9.57 -11.98 5.43
CA PHE A 122 -8.64 -12.01 4.28
C PHE A 122 -8.88 -13.20 3.35
N ALA A 123 -9.65 -14.19 3.74
CA ALA A 123 -10.04 -15.31 2.85
C ALA A 123 -10.64 -14.82 1.52
N VAL A 124 -11.32 -13.68 1.49
CA VAL A 124 -11.88 -13.12 0.26
C VAL A 124 -10.79 -12.59 -0.70
N LEU A 125 -9.58 -12.34 -0.21
CA LEU A 125 -8.45 -11.90 -1.02
C LEU A 125 -7.75 -13.05 -1.77
N ASP A 126 -8.08 -14.31 -1.49
CA ASP A 126 -7.46 -15.45 -2.17
C ASP A 126 -7.65 -15.44 -3.70
N GLY A 127 -8.71 -14.79 -4.18
CA GLY A 127 -8.96 -14.61 -5.63
C GLY A 127 -8.30 -13.39 -6.27
N THR A 128 -7.75 -12.46 -5.47
CA THR A 128 -7.23 -11.18 -5.96
C THR A 128 -5.79 -10.93 -5.57
N LEU A 129 -5.38 -11.30 -4.36
CA LEU A 129 -4.00 -11.15 -3.91
C LEU A 129 -3.11 -12.18 -4.63
N GLU A 130 -2.05 -11.72 -5.28
CA GLU A 130 -1.13 -12.55 -6.04
C GLU A 130 0.13 -12.90 -5.25
N LEU A 131 0.59 -11.96 -4.41
CA LEU A 131 1.82 -12.10 -3.64
C LEU A 131 1.66 -11.61 -2.20
N LEU A 132 2.04 -12.47 -1.25
CA LEU A 132 2.18 -12.15 0.16
C LEU A 132 3.62 -12.45 0.61
N ASP A 133 4.39 -11.42 0.96
CA ASP A 133 5.78 -11.57 1.40
C ASP A 133 5.87 -11.43 2.93
N LEU A 134 6.09 -12.54 3.59
CA LEU A 134 6.21 -12.68 5.06
C LEU A 134 7.61 -13.10 5.50
N ARG A 135 8.62 -12.94 4.66
CA ARG A 135 10.00 -13.28 5.02
C ARG A 135 10.44 -12.51 6.26
N SER A 136 11.24 -13.17 7.11
CA SER A 136 11.74 -12.58 8.36
C SER A 136 10.65 -12.08 9.34
N CYS A 137 9.42 -12.59 9.24
CA CYS A 137 8.35 -12.36 10.22
C CYS A 137 8.42 -13.33 11.41
N ARG A 138 9.36 -14.31 11.38
CA ARG A 138 9.54 -15.32 12.44
C ARG A 138 8.27 -16.14 12.73
N LEU A 139 7.59 -16.54 11.69
CA LEU A 139 6.40 -17.38 11.77
C LEU A 139 6.74 -18.78 12.28
N LEU A 140 5.94 -19.28 13.21
CA LEU A 140 5.94 -20.68 13.60
C LEU A 140 5.28 -21.53 12.52
N LEU A 141 5.45 -22.84 12.58
CA LEU A 141 4.93 -23.76 11.57
C LEU A 141 3.40 -23.74 11.51
N ASP A 142 2.74 -23.75 12.66
CA ASP A 142 1.27 -23.68 12.77
C ASP A 142 0.70 -22.35 12.27
N GLU A 143 1.44 -21.24 12.46
CA GLU A 143 1.07 -19.93 11.91
C GLU A 143 1.17 -19.91 10.38
N GLN A 144 2.21 -20.54 9.82
CA GLN A 144 2.37 -20.71 8.37
C GLN A 144 1.24 -21.57 7.79
N GLU A 145 0.93 -22.71 8.43
CA GLU A 145 -0.16 -23.59 8.02
C GLU A 145 -1.52 -22.89 8.05
N ALA A 146 -1.78 -22.07 9.07
CA ALA A 146 -3.01 -21.28 9.18
C ALA A 146 -3.15 -20.26 8.04
N ILE A 147 -2.04 -19.58 7.68
CA ILE A 147 -2.01 -18.62 6.56
C ILE A 147 -2.15 -19.35 5.22
N GLU A 148 -1.55 -20.53 5.08
CA GLU A 148 -1.67 -21.37 3.89
C GLU A 148 -3.12 -21.82 3.67
N ALA A 149 -3.78 -22.24 4.74
CA ALA A 149 -5.19 -22.64 4.69
C ALA A 149 -6.13 -21.46 4.39
N LEU A 150 -5.78 -20.24 4.85
CA LEU A 150 -6.58 -19.05 4.64
C LEU A 150 -6.51 -18.53 3.18
N LEU A 151 -5.34 -18.62 2.57
CA LEU A 151 -5.03 -18.05 1.25
C LEU A 151 -4.35 -19.09 0.34
N PRO A 152 -5.01 -20.22 0.00
CA PRO A 152 -4.37 -21.35 -0.69
C PRO A 152 -3.83 -21.00 -2.09
N SER A 153 -4.44 -20.03 -2.80
CA SER A 153 -4.07 -19.67 -4.17
C SER A 153 -3.00 -18.58 -4.25
N VAL A 154 -2.74 -17.87 -3.14
CA VAL A 154 -1.79 -16.76 -3.09
C VAL A 154 -0.35 -17.28 -3.04
N LYS A 155 0.55 -16.71 -3.86
CA LYS A 155 1.98 -16.96 -3.74
C LYS A 155 2.50 -16.35 -2.45
N LYS A 156 2.98 -17.18 -1.54
CA LYS A 156 3.58 -16.75 -0.28
C LYS A 156 5.11 -16.88 -0.34
N LEU A 157 5.79 -15.85 0.21
CA LEU A 157 7.23 -15.87 0.44
C LEU A 157 7.48 -15.82 1.93
N TRP A 158 8.12 -16.84 2.48
CA TRP A 158 8.63 -16.90 3.84
C TRP A 158 10.00 -17.56 3.89
N ASP A 159 10.71 -17.31 4.97
CA ASP A 159 11.91 -18.08 5.27
C ASP A 159 11.51 -19.50 5.70
N TYR A 160 12.43 -20.45 5.57
CA TYR A 160 12.19 -21.78 6.10
C TYR A 160 11.85 -21.66 7.60
N ALA A 161 10.76 -22.32 8.02
CA ALA A 161 10.41 -22.39 9.43
C ALA A 161 11.63 -22.89 10.21
N CYS A 162 12.10 -22.10 11.17
CA CYS A 162 13.06 -22.59 12.13
C CYS A 162 12.35 -23.65 12.98
N ASN A 163 12.54 -24.92 12.64
CA ASN A 163 12.35 -26.01 13.59
C ASN A 163 13.50 -25.93 14.61
N CYS A 164 13.52 -24.87 15.42
CA CYS A 164 14.37 -24.81 16.58
C CYS A 164 13.65 -25.61 17.67
N PRO A 165 14.08 -26.83 18.05
CA PRO A 165 13.59 -27.45 19.25
C PRO A 165 14.02 -26.57 20.44
N ASP A 166 13.07 -26.33 21.37
CA ASP A 166 13.30 -25.66 22.65
C ASP A 166 14.42 -26.32 23.46
#